data_f9d2108d80d11ece467fe83ff0dcf3ad
#
_entry.id   f9d2108d80d11ece467fe83ff0dcf3ad
#
_cell.length_a   1.000
_cell.length_b   1.000
_cell.length_c   1.000
_cell.angle_alpha   90.00
_cell.angle_beta   90.00
_cell.angle_gamma   90.00
#
_symmetry.space_group_name_H-M   'P 1'
#
loop_
_entity.id
_entity.type
_entity.pdbx_description
1 polymer ?
#
loop_
_entity_poly.entity_id
_entity_poly.type
_entity_poly.pdbx_seq_one_letter_code
_entity_poly.pdbx_strand_id
1 'polypeptide(L)'
;TTLAQAISVTVTLVAIRRRRTGIRLKFGDLRPDRAMLRGILGIGVPTAVQDGCIQIAFIIITVIANYRGLNDAAAVGVVEKVISALFLVPSSMLATVSAVSAQNIGAGRMERATKTLRYATAITVVYGIVISIVVELTAGSIVGLFTTDATVILLGTQYIRSYIVDSIFAGIHFCFSGFFAA
;
A
#
# COMPACT_ATOMS: atom_id res chain seq x y z
N THR A 1 -12.67 -15.29 0.36
CA THR A 1 -12.01 -14.17 1.09
C THR A 1 -12.22 -14.29 2.60
N THR A 2 -13.45 -14.44 3.12
CA THR A 2 -13.75 -14.54 4.57
C THR A 2 -13.08 -15.75 5.23
N LEU A 3 -13.12 -16.92 4.57
CA LEU A 3 -12.43 -18.12 5.04
C LEU A 3 -10.91 -17.93 5.12
N ALA A 4 -10.30 -17.28 4.13
CA ALA A 4 -8.86 -17.01 4.15
C ALA A 4 -8.46 -16.09 5.32
N GLN A 5 -9.27 -15.08 5.62
CA GLN A 5 -9.06 -14.21 6.78
C GLN A 5 -9.23 -14.94 8.10
N ALA A 6 -10.26 -15.79 8.23
CA ALA A 6 -10.47 -16.63 9.42
C ALA A 6 -9.30 -17.59 9.67
N ILE A 7 -8.80 -18.23 8.60
CA ILE A 7 -7.61 -19.10 8.67
C ILE A 7 -6.38 -18.30 9.09
N SER A 8 -6.15 -17.13 8.51
CA SER A 8 -5.01 -16.24 8.85
C SER A 8 -5.04 -15.85 10.32
N VAL A 9 -6.18 -15.41 10.84
CA VAL A 9 -6.35 -15.07 12.27
C VAL A 9 -6.08 -16.29 13.16
N THR A 10 -6.64 -17.45 12.80
CA THR A 10 -6.45 -18.69 13.57
C THR A 10 -4.99 -19.11 13.61
N VAL A 11 -4.31 -19.09 12.46
CA VAL A 11 -2.87 -19.41 12.36
C VAL A 11 -2.04 -18.43 13.19
N THR A 12 -2.35 -17.14 13.13
CA THR A 12 -1.64 -16.10 13.90
C THR A 12 -1.82 -16.34 15.41
N LEU A 13 -3.04 -16.61 15.88
CA LEU A 13 -3.32 -16.89 17.29
C LEU A 13 -2.60 -18.18 17.78
N VAL A 14 -2.58 -19.22 16.97
CA VAL A 14 -1.85 -20.45 17.26
C VAL A 14 -0.34 -20.20 17.29
N ALA A 15 0.20 -19.40 16.37
CA ALA A 15 1.61 -19.04 16.34
C ALA A 15 2.03 -18.23 17.57
N ILE A 16 1.22 -17.26 18.00
CA ILE A 16 1.45 -16.48 19.23
C ILE A 16 1.48 -17.40 20.46
N ARG A 17 0.52 -18.34 20.56
CA ARG A 17 0.49 -19.31 21.67
C ARG A 17 1.70 -20.26 21.66
N ARG A 18 2.13 -20.75 20.48
CA ARG A 18 3.26 -21.69 20.36
C ARG A 18 4.62 -21.03 20.58
N ARG A 19 4.82 -19.80 20.12
CA ARG A 19 6.13 -19.13 20.14
C ARG A 19 6.50 -18.50 21.48
N ARG A 20 5.73 -18.67 22.56
CA ARG A 20 6.01 -18.09 23.89
C ARG A 20 6.47 -16.63 23.82
N THR A 21 5.80 -15.81 23.01
CA THR A 21 6.15 -14.40 22.75
C THR A 21 6.05 -13.51 24.01
N GLY A 22 5.74 -14.07 25.17
CA GLY A 22 5.55 -13.31 26.41
C GLY A 22 4.22 -12.56 26.49
N ILE A 23 3.52 -12.45 25.38
CA ILE A 23 2.22 -11.75 25.31
C ILE A 23 1.14 -12.68 25.87
N ARG A 24 0.64 -12.35 27.06
CA ARG A 24 -0.50 -13.02 27.68
C ARG A 24 -1.70 -12.10 27.58
N LEU A 25 -2.59 -12.35 26.63
CA LEU A 25 -3.86 -11.65 26.51
C LEU A 25 -4.78 -12.10 27.67
N LYS A 26 -5.07 -11.19 28.57
CA LYS A 26 -6.09 -11.37 29.61
C LYS A 26 -7.33 -10.56 29.24
N PHE A 27 -8.51 -11.06 29.61
CA PHE A 27 -9.75 -10.32 29.39
C PHE A 27 -9.76 -8.92 30.03
N GLY A 28 -8.96 -8.72 31.11
CA GLY A 28 -8.76 -7.41 31.73
C GLY A 28 -8.01 -6.40 30.87
N ASP A 29 -7.18 -6.87 29.92
CA ASP A 29 -6.38 -6.02 29.02
C ASP A 29 -7.24 -5.40 27.89
N LEU A 30 -8.49 -5.87 27.72
CA LEU A 30 -9.46 -5.33 26.77
C LEU A 30 -10.16 -4.04 27.27
N ARG A 31 -9.84 -3.57 28.48
CA ARG A 31 -10.40 -2.29 28.95
C ARG A 31 -9.75 -1.14 28.21
N PRO A 32 -10.56 -0.23 27.60
CA PRO A 32 -10.02 0.91 26.88
C PRO A 32 -9.31 1.88 27.84
N ASP A 33 -8.02 2.10 27.60
CA ASP A 33 -7.27 3.18 28.23
C ASP A 33 -7.40 4.44 27.40
N ARG A 34 -7.87 5.53 28.04
CA ARG A 34 -8.07 6.83 27.36
C ARG A 34 -6.77 7.42 26.80
N ALA A 35 -5.64 7.21 27.45
CA ALA A 35 -4.35 7.72 26.97
C ALA A 35 -3.90 6.98 25.71
N MET A 36 -3.97 5.64 25.73
CA MET A 36 -3.68 4.82 24.55
C MET A 36 -4.66 5.11 23.40
N LEU A 37 -5.96 5.22 23.71
CA LEU A 37 -6.97 5.50 22.70
C LEU A 37 -6.73 6.86 22.01
N ARG A 38 -6.37 7.90 22.78
CA ARG A 38 -6.01 9.20 22.23
C ARG A 38 -4.79 9.12 21.30
N GLY A 39 -3.76 8.35 21.67
CA GLY A 39 -2.58 8.13 20.82
C GLY A 39 -2.94 7.41 19.51
N ILE A 40 -3.71 6.34 19.60
CA ILE A 40 -4.18 5.57 18.42
C ILE A 40 -5.03 6.45 17.51
N LEU A 41 -6.00 7.19 18.06
CA LEU A 41 -6.86 8.08 17.28
C LEU A 41 -6.09 9.26 16.68
N GLY A 42 -5.08 9.76 17.39
CA GLY A 42 -4.23 10.87 16.92
C GLY A 42 -3.46 10.55 15.63
N ILE A 43 -3.10 9.29 15.43
CA ILE A 43 -2.44 8.81 14.20
C ILE A 43 -3.47 8.21 13.24
N GLY A 44 -4.39 7.41 13.76
CA GLY A 44 -5.34 6.66 12.94
C GLY A 44 -6.36 7.52 12.20
N VAL A 45 -6.87 8.60 12.82
CA VAL A 45 -7.84 9.48 12.18
C VAL A 45 -7.25 10.23 10.98
N PRO A 46 -6.10 10.91 11.08
CA PRO A 46 -5.46 11.53 9.91
C PRO A 46 -5.16 10.53 8.80
N THR A 47 -4.66 9.34 9.13
CA THR A 47 -4.39 8.28 8.15
C THR A 47 -5.67 7.81 7.47
N ALA A 48 -6.74 7.59 8.22
CA ALA A 48 -8.03 7.18 7.66
C ALA A 48 -8.64 8.26 6.75
N VAL A 49 -8.49 9.55 7.09
CA VAL A 49 -8.92 10.66 6.23
C VAL A 49 -8.09 10.69 4.94
N GLN A 50 -6.79 10.53 5.03
CA GLN A 50 -5.89 10.44 3.87
C GLN A 50 -6.31 9.31 2.93
N ASP A 51 -6.46 8.09 3.46
CA ASP A 51 -6.89 6.92 2.67
C ASP A 51 -8.28 7.13 2.08
N GLY A 52 -9.20 7.73 2.83
CA GLY A 52 -10.52 8.09 2.36
C GLY A 52 -10.49 9.06 1.17
N CYS A 53 -9.64 10.09 1.22
CA CYS A 53 -9.45 11.03 0.10
C CYS A 53 -8.90 10.32 -1.15
N ILE A 54 -7.95 9.40 -0.99
CA ILE A 54 -7.41 8.59 -2.10
C ILE A 54 -8.52 7.75 -2.73
N GLN A 55 -9.33 7.07 -1.92
CA GLN A 55 -10.45 6.26 -2.42
C GLN A 55 -11.51 7.10 -3.15
N ILE A 56 -11.81 8.29 -2.65
CA ILE A 56 -12.72 9.24 -3.32
C ILE A 56 -12.14 9.63 -4.70
N ALA A 57 -10.84 9.89 -4.80
CA ALA A 57 -10.20 10.21 -6.07
C ALA A 57 -10.34 9.05 -7.08
N PHE A 58 -10.14 7.80 -6.67
CA PHE A 58 -10.36 6.63 -7.53
C PHE A 58 -11.83 6.49 -7.96
N ILE A 59 -12.78 6.73 -7.06
CA ILE A 59 -14.21 6.73 -7.40
C ILE A 59 -14.52 7.80 -8.46
N ILE A 60 -13.98 9.01 -8.32
CA ILE A 60 -14.17 10.08 -9.31
C ILE A 60 -13.60 9.68 -10.67
N ILE A 61 -12.40 9.10 -10.73
CA ILE A 61 -11.80 8.60 -11.96
C ILE A 61 -12.71 7.55 -12.61
N THR A 62 -13.21 6.59 -11.83
CA THR A 62 -14.12 5.54 -12.30
C THR A 62 -15.43 6.12 -12.82
N VAL A 63 -16.01 7.12 -12.15
CA VAL A 63 -17.21 7.82 -12.62
C VAL A 63 -16.95 8.53 -13.95
N ILE A 64 -15.85 9.27 -14.08
CA ILE A 64 -15.48 9.94 -15.34
C ILE A 64 -15.30 8.92 -16.47
N ALA A 65 -14.61 7.81 -16.21
CA ALA A 65 -14.42 6.74 -17.20
C ALA A 65 -15.75 6.14 -17.68
N ASN A 66 -16.71 5.91 -16.76
CA ASN A 66 -18.04 5.43 -17.10
C ASN A 66 -18.82 6.43 -17.97
N TYR A 67 -18.68 7.73 -17.73
CA TYR A 67 -19.30 8.75 -18.58
C TYR A 67 -18.71 8.79 -20.00
N ARG A 68 -17.43 8.43 -20.15
CA ARG A 68 -16.77 8.40 -21.46
C ARG A 68 -17.14 7.16 -22.29
N GLY A 69 -17.62 6.12 -21.64
CA GLY A 69 -18.10 4.91 -22.29
C GLY A 69 -17.52 3.61 -21.75
N LEU A 70 -18.04 2.50 -22.27
CA LEU A 70 -17.71 1.16 -21.78
C LEU A 70 -16.22 0.82 -21.94
N ASN A 71 -15.61 1.23 -23.03
CA ASN A 71 -14.19 0.92 -23.32
C ASN A 71 -13.26 1.65 -22.36
N ASP A 72 -13.53 2.93 -22.05
CA ASP A 72 -12.76 3.70 -21.07
C ASP A 72 -12.91 3.09 -19.66
N ALA A 73 -14.14 2.74 -19.27
CA ALA A 73 -14.40 2.09 -17.99
C ALA A 73 -13.70 0.73 -17.86
N ALA A 74 -13.72 -0.08 -18.92
CA ALA A 74 -13.02 -1.35 -18.96
C ALA A 74 -11.49 -1.16 -18.87
N ALA A 75 -10.93 -0.19 -19.60
CA ALA A 75 -9.51 0.14 -19.56
C ALA A 75 -9.06 0.57 -18.14
N VAL A 76 -9.81 1.46 -17.49
CA VAL A 76 -9.52 1.87 -16.11
C VAL A 76 -9.58 0.67 -15.17
N GLY A 77 -10.62 -0.17 -15.23
CA GLY A 77 -10.76 -1.34 -14.37
C GLY A 77 -9.63 -2.38 -14.55
N VAL A 78 -9.12 -2.56 -15.76
CA VAL A 78 -7.96 -3.43 -16.02
C VAL A 78 -6.69 -2.81 -15.41
N VAL A 79 -6.45 -1.54 -15.69
CA VAL A 79 -5.25 -0.85 -15.24
C VAL A 79 -5.19 -0.73 -13.71
N GLU A 80 -6.31 -0.50 -13.02
CA GLU A 80 -6.37 -0.49 -11.56
C GLU A 80 -5.90 -1.81 -10.93
N LYS A 81 -6.21 -2.96 -11.55
CA LYS A 81 -5.71 -4.26 -11.08
C LYS A 81 -4.20 -4.39 -11.25
N VAL A 82 -3.68 -3.93 -12.38
CA VAL A 82 -2.23 -3.91 -12.63
C VAL A 82 -1.53 -2.99 -11.64
N ILE A 83 -2.04 -1.77 -11.45
CA ILE A 83 -1.53 -0.80 -10.47
C ILE A 83 -1.49 -1.43 -9.07
N SER A 84 -2.57 -2.08 -8.64
CA SER A 84 -2.62 -2.72 -7.32
C SER A 84 -1.51 -3.77 -7.13
N ALA A 85 -1.16 -4.52 -8.18
CA ALA A 85 -0.05 -5.47 -8.14
C ALA A 85 1.32 -4.77 -8.10
N LEU A 86 1.50 -3.71 -8.89
CA LEU A 86 2.76 -2.97 -8.95
C LEU A 86 3.02 -2.17 -7.66
N PHE A 87 1.98 -1.70 -6.99
CA PHE A 87 2.07 -0.96 -5.74
C PHE A 87 2.24 -1.85 -4.49
N LEU A 88 2.25 -3.17 -4.65
CA LEU A 88 2.49 -4.10 -3.55
C LEU A 88 3.84 -3.84 -2.87
N VAL A 89 4.89 -3.56 -3.66
CA VAL A 89 6.24 -3.28 -3.12
C VAL A 89 6.29 -1.95 -2.37
N PRO A 90 5.87 -0.81 -2.94
CA PRO A 90 5.80 0.46 -2.21
C PRO A 90 4.96 0.36 -0.92
N SER A 91 3.78 -0.25 -0.98
CA SER A 91 2.90 -0.36 0.19
C SER A 91 3.47 -1.26 1.29
N SER A 92 4.19 -2.32 0.95
CA SER A 92 4.87 -3.16 1.94
C SER A 92 6.01 -2.42 2.65
N MET A 93 6.64 -1.45 1.99
CA MET A 93 7.67 -0.60 2.60
C MET A 93 7.11 0.31 3.70
N LEU A 94 5.86 0.77 3.59
CA LEU A 94 5.20 1.52 4.67
C LEU A 94 5.21 0.70 5.97
N ALA A 95 4.72 -0.52 5.93
CA ALA A 95 4.66 -1.40 7.10
C ALA A 95 6.06 -1.77 7.62
N THR A 96 7.01 -2.03 6.71
CA THR A 96 8.37 -2.41 7.07
C THR A 96 9.12 -1.25 7.73
N VAL A 97 9.05 -0.05 7.15
CA VAL A 97 9.71 1.15 7.68
C VAL A 97 9.10 1.52 9.03
N SER A 98 7.78 1.47 9.16
CA SER A 98 7.09 1.74 10.43
C SER A 98 7.56 0.76 11.52
N ALA A 99 7.52 -0.53 11.28
CA ALA A 99 7.90 -1.53 12.26
C ALA A 99 9.37 -1.44 12.69
N VAL A 100 10.29 -1.32 11.72
CA VAL A 100 11.74 -1.25 12.00
C VAL A 100 12.11 0.09 12.65
N SER A 101 11.50 1.20 12.22
CA SER A 101 11.74 2.52 12.83
C SER A 101 11.22 2.56 14.26
N ALA A 102 9.99 2.10 14.52
CA ALA A 102 9.42 2.05 15.86
C ALA A 102 10.29 1.26 16.85
N GLN A 103 10.81 0.09 16.43
CA GLN A 103 11.72 -0.70 17.24
C GLN A 103 13.04 0.03 17.57
N ASN A 104 13.61 0.72 16.58
CA ASN A 104 14.86 1.45 16.78
C ASN A 104 14.66 2.73 17.61
N ILE A 105 13.57 3.45 17.42
CA ILE A 105 13.19 4.64 18.20
C ILE A 105 12.93 4.23 19.65
N GLY A 106 12.14 3.18 19.87
CA GLY A 106 11.87 2.65 21.22
C GLY A 106 13.13 2.16 21.95
N ALA A 107 14.15 1.73 21.21
CA ALA A 107 15.48 1.36 21.76
C ALA A 107 16.43 2.57 21.92
N GLY A 108 16.01 3.79 21.66
CA GLY A 108 16.83 5.01 21.71
C GLY A 108 17.85 5.15 20.57
N ARG A 109 17.70 4.36 19.48
CA ARG A 109 18.65 4.30 18.36
C ARG A 109 18.15 5.07 17.14
N MET A 110 17.94 6.38 17.29
CA MET A 110 17.40 7.25 16.24
C MET A 110 18.23 7.20 14.95
N GLU A 111 19.55 7.12 15.05
CA GLU A 111 20.42 7.01 13.87
C GLU A 111 20.11 5.80 13.00
N ARG A 112 19.78 4.64 13.61
CA ARG A 112 19.38 3.44 12.88
C ARG A 112 17.99 3.59 12.24
N ALA A 113 17.06 4.25 12.90
CA ALA A 113 15.75 4.54 12.34
C ALA A 113 15.88 5.44 11.08
N THR A 114 16.71 6.48 11.16
CA THR A 114 16.99 7.36 10.00
C THR A 114 17.70 6.62 8.86
N LYS A 115 18.64 5.73 9.16
CA LYS A 115 19.25 4.87 8.14
C LYS A 115 18.23 3.95 7.47
N THR A 116 17.31 3.37 8.25
CA THR A 116 16.20 2.56 7.69
C THR A 116 15.39 3.35 6.68
N LEU A 117 14.98 4.58 7.02
CA LEU A 117 14.24 5.45 6.10
C LEU A 117 15.04 5.70 4.81
N ARG A 118 16.32 6.06 4.93
CA ARG A 118 17.16 6.37 3.76
C ARG A 118 17.31 5.16 2.83
N TYR A 119 17.61 3.97 3.36
CA TYR A 119 17.72 2.76 2.55
C TYR A 119 16.38 2.34 1.94
N ALA A 120 15.29 2.39 2.69
CA ALA A 120 13.97 2.08 2.18
C ALA A 120 13.56 3.02 1.05
N THR A 121 13.79 4.33 1.21
CA THR A 121 13.53 5.33 0.16
C THR A 121 14.38 5.07 -1.07
N ALA A 122 15.68 4.76 -0.92
CA ALA A 122 16.54 4.44 -2.05
C ALA A 122 16.04 3.19 -2.81
N ILE A 123 15.67 2.14 -2.08
CA ILE A 123 15.14 0.89 -2.67
C ILE A 123 13.84 1.16 -3.43
N THR A 124 12.91 1.91 -2.86
CA THR A 124 11.63 2.20 -3.52
C THR A 124 11.78 3.12 -4.73
N VAL A 125 12.69 4.08 -4.68
CA VAL A 125 13.01 4.94 -5.85
C VAL A 125 13.61 4.11 -6.98
N VAL A 126 14.59 3.26 -6.69
CA VAL A 126 15.17 2.36 -7.70
C VAL A 126 14.11 1.43 -8.27
N TYR A 127 13.28 0.82 -7.42
CA TYR A 127 12.16 -0.01 -7.86
C TYR A 127 11.19 0.78 -8.76
N GLY A 128 10.80 1.99 -8.33
CA GLY A 128 9.88 2.85 -9.08
C GLY A 128 10.44 3.22 -10.45
N ILE A 129 11.73 3.54 -10.55
CA ILE A 129 12.40 3.83 -11.84
C ILE A 129 12.40 2.57 -12.73
N VAL A 130 12.83 1.43 -12.19
CA VAL A 130 12.91 0.18 -12.95
C VAL A 130 11.54 -0.23 -13.47
N ILE A 131 10.52 -0.23 -12.58
CA ILE A 131 9.17 -0.64 -12.98
C ILE A 131 8.53 0.35 -13.97
N SER A 132 8.82 1.65 -13.84
CA SER A 132 8.37 2.66 -14.80
C SER A 132 8.94 2.40 -16.20
N ILE A 133 10.23 2.10 -16.29
CA ILE A 133 10.87 1.75 -17.58
C ILE A 133 10.27 0.46 -18.16
N VAL A 134 10.09 -0.57 -17.33
CA VAL A 134 9.51 -1.86 -17.76
C VAL A 134 8.10 -1.65 -18.29
N VAL A 135 7.26 -0.95 -17.52
CA VAL A 135 5.87 -0.68 -17.93
C VAL A 135 5.82 0.20 -19.18
N GLU A 136 6.66 1.22 -19.30
CA GLU A 136 6.71 2.07 -20.49
C GLU A 136 6.98 1.26 -21.77
N LEU A 137 7.87 0.28 -21.69
CA LEU A 137 8.23 -0.59 -22.81
C LEU A 137 7.20 -1.70 -23.07
N THR A 138 6.50 -2.17 -22.05
CA THR A 138 5.66 -3.38 -22.13
C THR A 138 4.17 -3.13 -21.85
N ALA A 139 3.74 -1.86 -21.71
CA ALA A 139 2.37 -1.50 -21.31
C ALA A 139 1.27 -2.20 -22.12
N GLY A 140 1.40 -2.23 -23.46
CA GLY A 140 0.42 -2.88 -24.32
C GLY A 140 0.32 -4.39 -24.08
N SER A 141 1.46 -5.06 -23.86
CA SER A 141 1.49 -6.48 -23.55
C SER A 141 0.89 -6.77 -22.16
N ILE A 142 1.16 -5.91 -21.18
CA ILE A 142 0.62 -6.05 -19.82
C ILE A 142 -0.91 -5.93 -19.83
N VAL A 143 -1.45 -4.90 -20.49
CA VAL A 143 -2.90 -4.72 -20.60
C VAL A 143 -3.53 -5.84 -21.43
N GLY A 144 -2.85 -6.29 -22.48
CA GLY A 144 -3.27 -7.40 -23.35
C GLY A 144 -3.39 -8.76 -22.65
N LEU A 145 -2.78 -8.93 -21.46
CA LEU A 145 -2.99 -10.14 -20.64
C LEU A 145 -4.41 -10.20 -20.04
N PHE A 146 -5.09 -9.08 -19.94
CA PHE A 146 -6.41 -8.99 -19.28
C PHE A 146 -7.57 -8.83 -20.28
N THR A 147 -7.29 -8.43 -21.50
CA THR A 147 -8.32 -8.20 -22.54
C THR A 147 -7.76 -8.40 -23.93
N THR A 148 -8.64 -8.82 -24.86
CA THR A 148 -8.32 -8.96 -26.30
C THR A 148 -8.87 -7.79 -27.14
N ASP A 149 -9.63 -6.87 -26.52
CA ASP A 149 -10.17 -5.71 -27.24
C ASP A 149 -9.08 -4.68 -27.50
N ALA A 150 -8.82 -4.42 -28.79
CA ALA A 150 -7.77 -3.51 -29.24
C ALA A 150 -7.97 -2.07 -28.73
N THR A 151 -9.23 -1.62 -28.59
CA THR A 151 -9.55 -0.27 -28.11
C THR A 151 -9.24 -0.15 -26.62
N VAL A 152 -9.62 -1.15 -25.85
CA VAL A 152 -9.34 -1.22 -24.40
C VAL A 152 -7.83 -1.31 -24.15
N ILE A 153 -7.09 -2.09 -24.98
CA ILE A 153 -5.63 -2.17 -24.90
C ILE A 153 -4.99 -0.80 -25.16
N LEU A 154 -5.43 -0.09 -26.19
CA LEU A 154 -4.90 1.23 -26.51
C LEU A 154 -5.12 2.23 -25.38
N LEU A 155 -6.37 2.36 -24.90
CA LEU A 155 -6.74 3.27 -23.81
C LEU A 155 -6.02 2.90 -22.50
N GLY A 156 -5.99 1.62 -22.15
CA GLY A 156 -5.31 1.12 -20.97
C GLY A 156 -3.80 1.35 -21.01
N THR A 157 -3.19 1.20 -22.19
CA THR A 157 -1.76 1.50 -22.40
C THR A 157 -1.45 2.97 -22.15
N GLN A 158 -2.26 3.88 -22.66
CA GLN A 158 -2.09 5.32 -22.43
C GLN A 158 -2.26 5.67 -20.95
N TYR A 159 -3.25 5.09 -20.29
CA TYR A 159 -3.53 5.34 -18.87
C TYR A 159 -2.42 4.82 -17.96
N ILE A 160 -1.96 3.58 -18.14
CA ILE A 160 -0.92 3.00 -17.28
C ILE A 160 0.43 3.72 -17.43
N ARG A 161 0.80 4.15 -18.66
CA ARG A 161 2.01 4.93 -18.90
C ARG A 161 1.98 6.26 -18.16
N SER A 162 0.86 6.96 -18.20
CA SER A 162 0.70 8.23 -17.48
C SER A 162 0.75 8.02 -15.96
N TYR A 163 0.22 6.90 -15.46
CA TYR A 163 0.10 6.64 -14.04
C TYR A 163 1.39 6.09 -13.41
N ILE A 164 2.17 5.29 -14.16
CA ILE A 164 3.28 4.52 -13.56
C ILE A 164 4.38 5.42 -12.95
N VAL A 165 4.56 6.63 -13.47
CA VAL A 165 5.51 7.61 -12.94
C VAL A 165 5.21 7.94 -11.47
N ASP A 166 3.94 7.90 -11.07
CA ASP A 166 3.51 8.10 -9.69
C ASP A 166 4.12 7.07 -8.72
N SER A 167 4.48 5.88 -9.20
CA SER A 167 5.08 4.83 -8.37
C SER A 167 6.36 5.27 -7.66
N ILE A 168 7.13 6.20 -8.24
CA ILE A 168 8.35 6.76 -7.64
C ILE A 168 7.99 7.65 -6.46
N PHE A 169 7.04 8.57 -6.67
CA PHE A 169 6.59 9.51 -5.64
C PHE A 169 5.83 8.79 -4.52
N ALA A 170 4.97 7.86 -4.87
CA ALA A 170 4.26 7.02 -3.91
C ALA A 170 5.22 6.19 -3.05
N GLY A 171 6.29 5.65 -3.63
CA GLY A 171 7.32 4.93 -2.88
C GLY A 171 7.99 5.80 -1.81
N ILE A 172 8.35 7.02 -2.15
CA ILE A 172 8.88 8.01 -1.20
C ILE A 172 7.83 8.32 -0.13
N HIS A 173 6.60 8.63 -0.55
CA HIS A 173 5.50 8.95 0.36
C HIS A 173 5.25 7.82 1.38
N PHE A 174 5.17 6.56 0.95
CA PHE A 174 4.96 5.42 1.85
C PHE A 174 6.10 5.23 2.83
N CYS A 175 7.36 5.43 2.42
CA CYS A 175 8.51 5.34 3.33
C CYS A 175 8.45 6.43 4.41
N PHE A 176 8.16 7.68 4.04
CA PHE A 176 8.04 8.78 5.00
C PHE A 176 6.82 8.60 5.92
N SER A 177 5.66 8.24 5.36
CA SER A 177 4.47 7.94 6.15
C SER A 177 4.71 6.83 7.17
N GLY A 178 5.40 5.75 6.77
CA GLY A 178 5.79 4.67 7.68
C GLY A 178 6.75 5.13 8.78
N PHE A 179 7.69 6.01 8.46
CA PHE A 179 8.65 6.55 9.43
C PHE A 179 7.98 7.47 10.45
N PHE A 180 7.06 8.34 10.02
CA PHE A 180 6.36 9.25 10.92
C PHE A 180 5.23 8.58 11.71
N ALA A 181 4.78 7.41 11.28
CA ALA A 181 3.84 6.58 12.04
C ALA A 181 4.52 5.68 13.09
N ALA A 182 5.84 5.69 13.16
CA ALA A 182 6.65 4.90 14.09
C ALA A 182 6.88 5.63 15.41
#